data_aace2977f6bf8961b7d12e19c23c6062
#
_entry.id   aace2977f6bf8961b7d12e19c23c6062
#
_cell.length_a   1.000
_cell.length_b   1.000
_cell.length_c   1.000
_cell.angle_alpha   90.00
_cell.angle_beta   90.00
_cell.angle_gamma   90.00
#
_symmetry.space_group_name_H-M   'P 1'
#
loop_
_entity.id
_entity.type
_entity.pdbx_description
1 polymer ?
#
loop_
_entity_poly.entity_id
_entity_poly.type
_entity_poly.pdbx_seq_one_letter_code
_entity_poly.pdbx_strand_id
1 'polypeptide(L)'
;QLEAISGFTDAVRFYGAAGELAKAYKISHSMGFSIVGTAWLSGNQSADRAEMNALIDHCNRGYVQVACVGNETLLSKSLTAPQLIEDIRYVRERLADSSIPVTTSDSVDLLIENASVRNACNLIMPNCYPFWGGTDISQAAASFVESINNLKAASGKQVLVSETGWPTAGPTKGNAVPGETQAKQYFEAIRAWSLATGTQIL
;
A
#
# COMPACT_ATOMS: atom_id res chain seq x y z
N GLN A 1 -12.97 16.67 -2.65
CA GLN A 1 -12.70 15.25 -2.98
C GLN A 1 -12.98 14.34 -1.78
N LEU A 2 -12.41 14.61 -0.59
CA LEU A 2 -12.63 13.79 0.60
C LEU A 2 -14.11 13.70 1.01
N GLU A 3 -14.85 14.81 0.93
CA GLU A 3 -16.29 14.83 1.18
C GLU A 3 -17.07 13.88 0.25
N ALA A 4 -16.63 13.77 -1.01
CA ALA A 4 -17.29 12.91 -2.00
C ALA A 4 -17.14 11.41 -1.71
N ILE A 5 -16.12 11.02 -0.96
CA ILE A 5 -15.85 9.60 -0.63
C ILE A 5 -16.23 9.24 0.81
N SER A 6 -16.50 10.22 1.68
CA SER A 6 -16.77 9.98 3.11
C SER A 6 -17.99 9.09 3.41
N GLY A 7 -18.90 8.94 2.44
CA GLY A 7 -20.02 8.00 2.53
C GLY A 7 -19.72 6.57 2.06
N PHE A 8 -18.51 6.33 1.51
CA PHE A 8 -18.14 5.05 0.89
C PHE A 8 -16.95 4.37 1.56
N THR A 9 -16.10 5.14 2.24
CA THR A 9 -14.93 4.63 2.97
C THR A 9 -14.68 5.47 4.21
N ASP A 10 -14.09 4.85 5.22
CA ASP A 10 -13.59 5.47 6.46
C ASP A 10 -12.06 5.51 6.53
N ALA A 11 -11.38 5.04 5.47
CA ALA A 11 -9.93 5.04 5.39
C ALA A 11 -9.42 5.66 4.08
N VAL A 12 -8.26 6.30 4.14
CA VAL A 12 -7.57 6.87 2.98
C VAL A 12 -6.07 6.59 3.04
N ARG A 13 -5.45 6.47 1.88
CA ARG A 13 -4.00 6.38 1.75
C ARG A 13 -3.47 7.59 0.98
N PHE A 14 -2.37 8.17 1.47
CA PHE A 14 -1.63 9.22 0.77
C PHE A 14 -0.28 8.69 0.26
N TYR A 15 0.07 9.04 -0.97
CA TYR A 15 1.30 8.60 -1.66
C TYR A 15 2.46 9.60 -1.52
N GLY A 16 2.41 10.46 -0.52
CA GLY A 16 3.45 11.38 -0.12
C GLY A 16 3.09 12.05 1.18
N ALA A 17 4.06 12.49 1.94
CA ALA A 17 3.87 13.13 3.25
C ALA A 17 4.23 14.60 3.24
N ALA A 18 5.12 15.02 2.34
CA ALA A 18 5.61 16.39 2.23
C ALA A 18 4.82 17.24 1.23
N GLY A 19 5.18 18.51 1.11
CA GLY A 19 4.63 19.44 0.10
C GLY A 19 3.13 19.68 0.25
N GLU A 20 2.43 19.72 -0.87
CA GLU A 20 0.99 20.01 -0.89
C GLU A 20 0.14 18.91 -0.24
N LEU A 21 0.58 17.64 -0.29
CA LEU A 21 -0.13 16.54 0.35
C LEU A 21 -0.13 16.64 1.88
N ALA A 22 0.85 17.32 2.48
CA ALA A 22 0.91 17.50 3.94
C ALA A 22 -0.36 18.12 4.52
N LYS A 23 -1.04 18.99 3.78
CA LYS A 23 -2.29 19.63 4.20
C LYS A 23 -3.45 18.65 4.30
N ALA A 24 -3.45 17.61 3.46
CA ALA A 24 -4.52 16.63 3.40
C ALA A 24 -4.60 15.75 4.65
N TYR A 25 -3.48 15.47 5.31
CA TYR A 25 -3.43 14.68 6.55
C TYR A 25 -4.30 15.27 7.66
N LYS A 26 -4.10 16.55 7.98
CA LYS A 26 -4.90 17.23 9.01
C LYS A 26 -6.38 17.28 8.65
N ILE A 27 -6.70 17.55 7.38
CA ILE A 27 -8.08 17.64 6.89
C ILE A 27 -8.75 16.27 7.00
N SER A 28 -8.12 15.20 6.50
CA SER A 28 -8.67 13.84 6.58
C SER A 28 -8.87 13.39 8.02
N HIS A 29 -7.89 13.65 8.89
CA HIS A 29 -8.01 13.35 10.32
C HIS A 29 -9.19 14.10 10.96
N SER A 30 -9.38 15.39 10.66
CA SER A 30 -10.52 16.18 11.18
C SER A 30 -11.88 15.71 10.66
N MET A 31 -11.91 14.99 9.54
CA MET A 31 -13.10 14.36 8.97
C MET A 31 -13.33 12.93 9.50
N GLY A 32 -12.47 12.43 10.37
CA GLY A 32 -12.61 11.10 10.98
C GLY A 32 -12.06 9.94 10.15
N PHE A 33 -11.30 10.21 9.08
CA PHE A 33 -10.67 9.12 8.31
C PHE A 33 -9.51 8.49 9.08
N SER A 34 -9.41 7.18 8.98
CA SER A 34 -8.17 6.44 9.24
C SER A 34 -7.19 6.68 8.11
N ILE A 35 -5.92 7.01 8.43
CA ILE A 35 -4.94 7.41 7.42
C ILE A 35 -3.78 6.43 7.37
N VAL A 36 -3.53 5.88 6.18
CA VAL A 36 -2.24 5.28 5.84
C VAL A 36 -1.38 6.35 5.19
N GLY A 37 -0.38 6.84 5.91
CA GLY A 37 0.55 7.83 5.40
C GLY A 37 1.75 7.16 4.72
N THR A 38 2.13 7.63 3.54
CA THR A 38 3.31 7.11 2.83
C THR A 38 4.36 8.20 2.67
N ALA A 39 5.61 7.90 3.03
CA ALA A 39 6.77 8.65 2.57
C ALA A 39 7.14 8.18 1.16
N TRP A 40 7.05 9.03 0.15
CA TRP A 40 7.43 8.68 -1.22
C TRP A 40 8.95 8.69 -1.38
N LEU A 41 9.56 7.52 -1.58
CA LEU A 41 11.00 7.38 -1.71
C LEU A 41 11.39 7.17 -3.18
N SER A 42 12.26 8.03 -3.66
CA SER A 42 12.69 8.10 -5.07
C SER A 42 14.14 7.66 -5.31
N GLY A 43 14.90 7.41 -4.23
CA GLY A 43 16.35 7.22 -4.25
C GLY A 43 17.13 8.55 -4.17
N ASN A 44 16.46 9.70 -4.16
CA ASN A 44 17.10 10.98 -3.87
C ASN A 44 17.14 11.20 -2.34
N GLN A 45 18.32 11.04 -1.76
CA GLN A 45 18.49 11.04 -0.31
C GLN A 45 17.93 12.29 0.40
N SER A 46 18.02 13.46 -0.20
CA SER A 46 17.51 14.70 0.42
C SER A 46 15.98 14.76 0.36
N ALA A 47 15.39 14.42 -0.77
CA ALA A 47 13.93 14.37 -0.94
C ALA A 47 13.32 13.26 -0.07
N ASP A 48 13.92 12.08 -0.07
CA ASP A 48 13.47 10.93 0.70
C ASP A 48 13.51 11.23 2.21
N ARG A 49 14.56 11.94 2.67
CA ARG A 49 14.66 12.37 4.06
C ARG A 49 13.57 13.38 4.44
N ALA A 50 13.23 14.30 3.54
CA ALA A 50 12.15 15.25 3.76
C ALA A 50 10.78 14.56 3.85
N GLU A 51 10.50 13.59 2.99
CA GLU A 51 9.29 12.76 3.01
C GLU A 51 9.17 11.97 4.31
N MET A 52 10.24 11.28 4.73
CA MET A 52 10.25 10.52 5.98
C MET A 52 10.03 11.41 7.21
N ASN A 53 10.67 12.59 7.26
CA ASN A 53 10.50 13.52 8.38
C ASN A 53 9.07 14.08 8.42
N ALA A 54 8.46 14.36 7.27
CA ALA A 54 7.06 14.79 7.20
C ALA A 54 6.11 13.68 7.67
N LEU A 55 6.34 12.43 7.25
CA LEU A 55 5.56 11.28 7.72
C LEU A 55 5.66 11.12 9.25
N ILE A 56 6.87 11.22 9.81
CA ILE A 56 7.11 11.17 11.26
C ILE A 56 6.32 12.29 11.98
N ASP A 57 6.35 13.51 11.46
CA ASP A 57 5.59 14.64 12.03
C ASP A 57 4.08 14.36 12.03
N HIS A 58 3.52 13.83 10.93
CA HIS A 58 2.11 13.47 10.86
C HIS A 58 1.74 12.33 11.83
N CYS A 59 2.61 11.31 11.97
CA CYS A 59 2.43 10.26 12.96
C CYS A 59 2.44 10.81 14.39
N ASN A 60 3.44 11.64 14.73
CA ASN A 60 3.61 12.22 16.07
C ASN A 60 2.51 13.23 16.42
N ARG A 61 1.77 13.75 15.43
CA ARG A 61 0.55 14.55 15.63
C ARG A 61 -0.72 13.70 15.80
N GLY A 62 -0.62 12.36 15.69
CA GLY A 62 -1.74 11.44 15.81
C GLY A 62 -2.64 11.38 14.57
N TYR A 63 -2.18 11.86 13.41
CA TYR A 63 -2.98 11.83 12.19
C TYR A 63 -2.95 10.47 11.48
N VAL A 64 -1.87 9.70 11.64
CA VAL A 64 -1.57 8.49 10.87
C VAL A 64 -1.74 7.24 11.72
N GLN A 65 -2.44 6.25 11.22
CA GLN A 65 -2.64 4.95 11.86
C GLN A 65 -1.68 3.87 11.35
N VAL A 66 -1.15 4.03 10.11
CA VAL A 66 -0.12 3.15 9.54
C VAL A 66 0.90 3.99 8.79
N ALA A 67 2.18 3.84 9.13
CA ALA A 67 3.29 4.53 8.47
C ALA A 67 3.90 3.63 7.39
N CYS A 68 3.74 4.02 6.12
CA CYS A 68 4.30 3.32 4.97
C CYS A 68 5.57 4.05 4.50
N VAL A 69 6.69 3.36 4.44
CA VAL A 69 8.00 3.89 4.05
C VAL A 69 8.35 3.36 2.66
N GLY A 70 8.16 4.19 1.65
CA GLY A 70 8.31 3.82 0.24
C GLY A 70 7.10 3.09 -0.35
N ASN A 71 6.92 3.24 -1.64
CA ASN A 71 5.97 2.51 -2.48
C ASN A 71 6.69 2.02 -3.74
N GLU A 72 6.68 0.70 -3.96
CA GLU A 72 7.30 0.04 -5.12
C GLU A 72 8.79 0.42 -5.32
N THR A 73 9.49 0.64 -4.21
CA THR A 73 10.90 1.05 -4.25
C THR A 73 11.82 -0.06 -4.74
N LEU A 74 11.49 -1.32 -4.45
CA LEU A 74 12.22 -2.48 -4.97
C LEU A 74 11.83 -2.74 -6.44
N LEU A 75 10.56 -2.62 -6.78
CA LEU A 75 10.04 -2.79 -8.14
C LEU A 75 10.66 -1.77 -9.10
N SER A 76 10.67 -0.50 -8.72
CA SER A 76 11.26 0.60 -9.50
C SER A 76 12.78 0.63 -9.42
N LYS A 77 13.39 -0.17 -8.53
CA LYS A 77 14.85 -0.17 -8.25
C LYS A 77 15.37 1.20 -7.77
N SER A 78 14.52 2.02 -7.19
CA SER A 78 14.93 3.30 -6.59
C SER A 78 15.72 3.10 -5.30
N LEU A 79 15.44 2.00 -4.57
CA LEU A 79 16.21 1.58 -3.39
C LEU A 79 16.55 0.09 -3.47
N THR A 80 17.67 -0.27 -2.82
CA THR A 80 17.99 -1.66 -2.50
C THR A 80 17.28 -2.08 -1.21
N ALA A 81 17.10 -3.39 -1.00
CA ALA A 81 16.51 -3.90 0.24
C ALA A 81 17.21 -3.44 1.52
N PRO A 82 18.57 -3.40 1.61
CA PRO A 82 19.25 -2.83 2.78
C PRO A 82 18.91 -1.36 3.02
N GLN A 83 18.90 -0.52 1.98
CA GLN A 83 18.55 0.90 2.11
C GLN A 83 17.11 1.08 2.60
N LEU A 84 16.15 0.35 2.02
CA LEU A 84 14.75 0.38 2.45
C LEU A 84 14.59 -0.05 3.92
N ILE A 85 15.33 -1.07 4.37
CA ILE A 85 15.32 -1.52 5.77
C ILE A 85 15.86 -0.42 6.70
N GLU A 86 16.91 0.28 6.31
CA GLU A 86 17.46 1.42 7.07
C GLU A 86 16.45 2.56 7.17
N ASP A 87 15.73 2.88 6.08
CA ASP A 87 14.70 3.92 6.07
C ASP A 87 13.49 3.53 6.93
N ILE A 88 13.02 2.28 6.87
CA ILE A 88 11.98 1.74 7.77
C ILE A 88 12.41 1.88 9.24
N ARG A 89 13.65 1.53 9.56
CA ARG A 89 14.20 1.69 10.92
C ARG A 89 14.26 3.15 11.32
N TYR A 90 14.75 4.02 10.42
CA TYR A 90 14.84 5.46 10.67
C TYR A 90 13.50 6.07 11.08
N VAL A 91 12.41 5.72 10.36
CA VAL A 91 11.07 6.19 10.69
C VAL A 91 10.63 5.62 12.05
N ARG A 92 10.73 4.30 12.24
CA ARG A 92 10.28 3.63 13.46
C ARG A 92 10.91 4.19 14.74
N GLU A 93 12.23 4.44 14.72
CA GLU A 93 12.97 4.94 15.88
C GLU A 93 12.60 6.38 16.28
N ARG A 94 11.88 7.10 15.40
CA ARG A 94 11.51 8.52 15.61
C ARG A 94 10.03 8.73 15.88
N LEU A 95 9.25 7.67 15.86
CA LEU A 95 7.84 7.76 16.27
C LEU A 95 7.74 7.90 17.79
N ALA A 96 6.97 8.90 18.25
CA ALA A 96 6.66 9.09 19.66
C ALA A 96 5.75 7.97 20.18
N ASP A 97 4.83 7.50 19.35
CA ASP A 97 3.97 6.35 19.61
C ASP A 97 4.50 5.11 18.86
N SER A 98 5.13 4.21 19.61
CA SER A 98 5.67 2.95 19.07
C SER A 98 4.60 1.93 18.68
N SER A 99 3.32 2.19 18.97
CA SER A 99 2.20 1.33 18.57
C SER A 99 1.79 1.54 17.11
N ILE A 100 2.18 2.67 16.49
CA ILE A 100 1.93 2.90 15.05
C ILE A 100 2.75 1.90 14.24
N PRO A 101 2.12 1.00 13.47
CA PRO A 101 2.84 0.05 12.65
C PRO A 101 3.58 0.74 11.51
N VAL A 102 4.86 0.36 11.32
CA VAL A 102 5.71 0.82 10.22
C VAL A 102 5.89 -0.30 9.22
N THR A 103 5.67 0.00 7.96
CA THR A 103 5.72 -0.95 6.84
C THR A 103 6.27 -0.29 5.57
N THR A 104 6.34 -1.06 4.49
CA THR A 104 6.51 -0.59 3.11
C THR A 104 5.47 -1.25 2.21
N SER A 105 5.23 -0.68 1.04
CA SER A 105 4.37 -1.26 0.02
C SER A 105 5.20 -1.60 -1.22
N ASP A 106 5.04 -2.82 -1.72
CA ASP A 106 5.69 -3.27 -2.96
C ASP A 106 4.90 -4.43 -3.59
N SER A 107 5.29 -4.90 -4.77
CA SER A 107 4.64 -6.04 -5.41
C SER A 107 4.71 -7.30 -4.54
N VAL A 108 3.68 -8.16 -4.65
CA VAL A 108 3.61 -9.42 -3.88
C VAL A 108 4.86 -10.26 -4.04
N ASP A 109 5.34 -10.42 -5.27
CA ASP A 109 6.48 -11.28 -5.58
C ASP A 109 7.76 -10.78 -4.89
N LEU A 110 8.04 -9.48 -4.99
CA LEU A 110 9.19 -8.88 -4.33
C LEU A 110 9.11 -8.95 -2.81
N LEU A 111 7.89 -8.81 -2.25
CA LEU A 111 7.70 -9.01 -0.82
C LEU A 111 7.90 -10.47 -0.41
N ILE A 112 7.53 -11.46 -1.24
CA ILE A 112 7.81 -12.88 -0.98
C ILE A 112 9.32 -13.17 -1.06
N GLU A 113 10.01 -12.64 -2.06
CA GLU A 113 11.44 -12.85 -2.27
C GLU A 113 12.32 -12.20 -1.19
N ASN A 114 11.89 -11.06 -0.64
CA ASN A 114 12.69 -10.27 0.30
C ASN A 114 12.27 -10.47 1.76
N ALA A 115 12.60 -11.64 2.35
CA ALA A 115 12.29 -11.95 3.75
C ALA A 115 12.83 -10.91 4.74
N SER A 116 14.00 -10.33 4.49
CA SER A 116 14.60 -9.29 5.34
C SER A 116 13.77 -8.02 5.41
N VAL A 117 13.16 -7.61 4.28
CA VAL A 117 12.24 -6.46 4.22
C VAL A 117 10.95 -6.78 4.98
N ARG A 118 10.35 -7.96 4.74
CA ARG A 118 9.17 -8.39 5.51
C ARG A 118 9.43 -8.40 7.01
N ASN A 119 10.59 -8.88 7.43
CA ASN A 119 10.98 -8.92 8.85
C ASN A 119 11.12 -7.52 9.45
N ALA A 120 11.55 -6.54 8.66
CA ALA A 120 11.63 -5.15 9.07
C ALA A 120 10.26 -4.48 9.25
N CYS A 121 9.19 -4.98 8.63
CA CYS A 121 7.84 -4.42 8.70
C CYS A 121 7.04 -4.96 9.90
N ASN A 122 6.11 -4.16 10.46
CA ASN A 122 5.18 -4.62 11.49
C ASN A 122 3.99 -5.39 10.88
N LEU A 123 3.50 -4.96 9.72
CA LEU A 123 2.51 -5.62 8.88
C LEU A 123 2.99 -5.59 7.43
N ILE A 124 2.32 -6.30 6.53
CA ILE A 124 2.71 -6.39 5.13
C ILE A 124 1.68 -5.68 4.25
N MET A 125 2.16 -4.79 3.37
CA MET A 125 1.30 -4.02 2.46
C MET A 125 1.62 -4.32 0.98
N PRO A 126 1.01 -5.38 0.40
CA PRO A 126 1.25 -5.73 -1.00
C PRO A 126 0.45 -4.87 -1.98
N ASN A 127 1.08 -4.55 -3.12
CA ASN A 127 0.41 -4.19 -4.37
C ASN A 127 0.22 -5.48 -5.19
N CYS A 128 -1.02 -5.81 -5.53
CA CYS A 128 -1.34 -7.07 -6.23
C CYS A 128 -2.29 -6.82 -7.40
N TYR A 129 -1.76 -6.87 -8.61
CA TYR A 129 -2.48 -6.58 -9.84
C TYR A 129 -2.40 -7.74 -10.85
N PRO A 130 -3.33 -8.69 -10.86
CA PRO A 130 -3.37 -9.78 -11.84
C PRO A 130 -3.40 -9.31 -13.30
N PHE A 131 -3.91 -8.10 -13.54
CA PHE A 131 -3.91 -7.48 -14.87
C PHE A 131 -2.50 -7.37 -15.46
N TRP A 132 -1.53 -6.89 -14.69
CA TRP A 132 -0.16 -6.72 -15.18
C TRP A 132 0.56 -8.04 -15.43
N GLY A 133 0.13 -9.11 -14.75
CA GLY A 133 0.55 -10.49 -15.03
C GLY A 133 -0.08 -11.09 -16.30
N GLY A 134 -1.02 -10.39 -16.94
CA GLY A 134 -1.70 -10.87 -18.14
C GLY A 134 -2.75 -11.94 -17.87
N THR A 135 -3.26 -12.03 -16.63
CA THR A 135 -4.25 -13.04 -16.22
C THR A 135 -5.63 -12.71 -16.82
N ASP A 136 -6.30 -13.71 -17.40
CA ASP A 136 -7.69 -13.54 -17.87
C ASP A 136 -8.61 -13.15 -16.71
N ILE A 137 -9.62 -12.30 -16.99
CA ILE A 137 -10.55 -11.80 -15.97
C ILE A 137 -11.27 -12.92 -15.21
N SER A 138 -11.56 -14.04 -15.86
CA SER A 138 -12.21 -15.19 -15.21
C SER A 138 -11.34 -15.87 -14.15
N GLN A 139 -10.02 -15.68 -14.20
CA GLN A 139 -9.05 -16.23 -13.26
C GLN A 139 -8.45 -15.18 -12.33
N ALA A 140 -8.71 -13.89 -12.58
CA ALA A 140 -8.02 -12.78 -11.92
C ALA A 140 -8.24 -12.77 -10.39
N ALA A 141 -9.47 -12.98 -9.93
CA ALA A 141 -9.76 -13.02 -8.50
C ALA A 141 -9.10 -14.23 -7.82
N ALA A 142 -9.10 -15.40 -8.45
CA ALA A 142 -8.44 -16.60 -7.92
C ALA A 142 -6.93 -16.40 -7.81
N SER A 143 -6.30 -15.85 -8.85
CA SER A 143 -4.86 -15.52 -8.87
C SER A 143 -4.48 -14.50 -7.79
N PHE A 144 -5.31 -13.46 -7.61
CA PHE A 144 -5.12 -12.49 -6.52
C PHE A 144 -5.16 -13.17 -5.15
N VAL A 145 -6.19 -13.98 -4.89
CA VAL A 145 -6.37 -14.69 -3.61
C VAL A 145 -5.21 -15.63 -3.32
N GLU A 146 -4.75 -16.38 -4.32
CA GLU A 146 -3.60 -17.26 -4.22
C GLU A 146 -2.33 -16.48 -3.86
N SER A 147 -2.05 -15.37 -4.56
CA SER A 147 -0.89 -14.51 -4.30
C SER A 147 -0.89 -13.95 -2.87
N ILE A 148 -2.04 -13.46 -2.40
CA ILE A 148 -2.18 -12.94 -1.03
C ILE A 148 -2.02 -14.05 0.01
N ASN A 149 -2.56 -15.24 -0.22
CA ASN A 149 -2.42 -16.38 0.69
C ASN A 149 -0.96 -16.86 0.77
N ASN A 150 -0.25 -16.91 -0.36
CA ASN A 150 1.17 -17.25 -0.40
C ASN A 150 2.01 -16.22 0.40
N LEU A 151 1.70 -14.94 0.25
CA LEU A 151 2.37 -13.88 1.02
C LEU A 151 2.06 -13.97 2.53
N LYS A 152 0.81 -14.25 2.91
CA LYS A 152 0.42 -14.49 4.31
C LYS A 152 1.21 -15.65 4.90
N ALA A 153 1.30 -16.77 4.19
CA ALA A 153 2.06 -17.94 4.61
C ALA A 153 3.56 -17.64 4.75
N ALA A 154 4.15 -16.89 3.80
CA ALA A 154 5.57 -16.54 3.80
C ALA A 154 5.94 -15.52 4.89
N SER A 155 4.99 -14.67 5.32
CA SER A 155 5.27 -13.58 6.28
C SER A 155 4.91 -13.94 7.72
N GLY A 156 3.86 -14.72 7.94
CA GLY A 156 3.26 -14.95 9.24
C GLY A 156 2.69 -13.70 9.92
N LYS A 157 2.53 -12.59 9.15
CA LYS A 157 2.10 -11.28 9.64
C LYS A 157 0.73 -10.89 9.07
N GLN A 158 0.09 -9.91 9.70
CA GLN A 158 -1.10 -9.29 9.14
C GLN A 158 -0.79 -8.70 7.76
N VAL A 159 -1.71 -8.90 6.82
CA VAL A 159 -1.66 -8.32 5.48
C VAL A 159 -2.77 -7.29 5.32
N LEU A 160 -2.40 -6.08 4.94
CA LEU A 160 -3.27 -5.00 4.49
C LEU A 160 -2.97 -4.78 3.00
N VAL A 161 -3.87 -5.19 2.11
CA VAL A 161 -3.66 -4.99 0.67
C VAL A 161 -3.67 -3.51 0.37
N SER A 162 -2.56 -2.99 -0.13
CA SER A 162 -2.40 -1.56 -0.36
C SER A 162 -2.92 -1.11 -1.71
N GLU A 163 -2.83 -1.97 -2.71
CA GLU A 163 -3.32 -1.69 -4.05
C GLU A 163 -3.77 -2.96 -4.76
N THR A 164 -4.91 -2.85 -5.42
CA THR A 164 -5.38 -3.80 -6.44
C THR A 164 -6.35 -3.09 -7.37
N GLY A 165 -6.58 -3.67 -8.54
CA GLY A 165 -7.52 -3.08 -9.48
C GLY A 165 -7.47 -3.70 -10.87
N TRP A 166 -8.38 -3.23 -11.72
CA TRP A 166 -8.47 -3.60 -13.12
C TRP A 166 -8.78 -2.35 -13.96
N PRO A 167 -8.05 -2.08 -15.05
CA PRO A 167 -8.26 -0.87 -15.84
C PRO A 167 -9.56 -0.93 -16.63
N THR A 168 -10.24 0.21 -16.75
CA THR A 168 -11.47 0.35 -17.55
C THR A 168 -11.22 0.56 -19.03
N ALA A 169 -9.99 0.96 -19.42
CA ALA A 169 -9.57 1.20 -20.78
C ALA A 169 -8.06 1.04 -20.93
N GLY A 170 -7.58 0.98 -22.16
CA GLY A 170 -6.15 0.87 -22.45
C GLY A 170 -5.81 -0.39 -23.26
N PRO A 171 -4.53 -0.71 -23.45
CA PRO A 171 -4.10 -1.88 -24.17
C PRO A 171 -4.28 -3.16 -23.36
N THR A 172 -4.60 -4.26 -24.05
CA THR A 172 -4.60 -5.62 -23.52
C THR A 172 -3.18 -6.02 -23.07
N LYS A 173 -3.08 -6.74 -21.94
CA LYS A 173 -1.84 -7.28 -21.41
C LYS A 173 -1.96 -8.81 -21.33
N GLY A 174 -1.25 -9.56 -22.20
CA GLY A 174 -1.45 -11.01 -22.26
C GLY A 174 -2.91 -11.37 -22.53
N ASN A 175 -3.55 -12.11 -21.62
CA ASN A 175 -4.97 -12.44 -21.67
C ASN A 175 -5.87 -11.43 -20.90
N ALA A 176 -5.26 -10.44 -20.24
CA ALA A 176 -6.00 -9.43 -19.48
C ALA A 176 -6.50 -8.34 -20.42
N VAL A 177 -7.81 -8.30 -20.64
CA VAL A 177 -8.48 -7.28 -21.47
C VAL A 177 -9.06 -6.21 -20.54
N PRO A 178 -8.69 -4.91 -20.71
CA PRO A 178 -9.28 -3.84 -19.93
C PRO A 178 -10.72 -3.57 -20.37
N GLY A 179 -11.54 -3.06 -19.46
CA GLY A 179 -12.94 -2.71 -19.76
C GLY A 179 -13.72 -2.41 -18.51
N GLU A 180 -14.78 -1.60 -18.61
CA GLU A 180 -15.64 -1.26 -17.46
C GLU A 180 -16.33 -2.49 -16.86
N THR A 181 -16.79 -3.41 -17.70
CA THR A 181 -17.41 -4.67 -17.25
C THR A 181 -16.43 -5.53 -16.49
N GLN A 182 -15.20 -5.68 -16.98
CA GLN A 182 -14.14 -6.44 -16.35
C GLN A 182 -13.69 -5.78 -15.03
N ALA A 183 -13.55 -4.46 -15.03
CA ALA A 183 -13.21 -3.71 -13.82
C ALA A 183 -14.26 -3.87 -12.72
N LYS A 184 -15.55 -3.80 -13.08
CA LYS A 184 -16.66 -4.06 -12.16
C LYS A 184 -16.64 -5.50 -11.65
N GLN A 185 -16.51 -6.49 -12.54
CA GLN A 185 -16.43 -7.91 -12.18
C GLN A 185 -15.29 -8.17 -11.19
N TYR A 186 -14.11 -7.64 -11.46
CA TYR A 186 -12.95 -7.77 -10.57
C TYR A 186 -13.21 -7.14 -9.21
N PHE A 187 -13.67 -5.89 -9.19
CA PHE A 187 -13.98 -5.17 -7.96
C PHE A 187 -14.99 -5.92 -7.08
N GLU A 188 -16.10 -6.42 -7.66
CA GLU A 188 -17.13 -7.15 -6.94
C GLU A 188 -16.57 -8.45 -6.33
N ALA A 189 -15.76 -9.20 -7.09
CA ALA A 189 -15.15 -10.43 -6.62
C ALA A 189 -14.16 -10.19 -5.46
N ILE A 190 -13.29 -9.19 -5.59
CA ILE A 190 -12.30 -8.86 -4.57
C ILE A 190 -12.97 -8.28 -3.32
N ARG A 191 -13.98 -7.42 -3.48
CA ARG A 191 -14.77 -6.91 -2.36
C ARG A 191 -15.47 -8.04 -1.60
N ALA A 192 -16.10 -8.99 -2.30
CA ALA A 192 -16.75 -10.14 -1.68
C ALA A 192 -15.74 -10.99 -0.88
N TRP A 193 -14.56 -11.25 -1.44
CA TRP A 193 -13.49 -11.96 -0.75
C TRP A 193 -12.98 -11.21 0.49
N SER A 194 -12.76 -9.90 0.37
CA SER A 194 -12.32 -9.05 1.49
C SER A 194 -13.30 -9.13 2.66
N LEU A 195 -14.61 -9.00 2.39
CA LEU A 195 -15.67 -9.10 3.41
C LEU A 195 -15.73 -10.50 4.04
N ALA A 196 -15.60 -11.56 3.23
CA ALA A 196 -15.67 -12.93 3.70
C ALA A 196 -14.48 -13.34 4.59
N THR A 197 -13.29 -12.76 4.33
CA THR A 197 -12.06 -13.12 5.03
C THR A 197 -11.64 -12.12 6.10
N GLY A 198 -12.24 -10.94 6.15
CA GLY A 198 -11.81 -9.82 6.99
C GLY A 198 -10.47 -9.22 6.55
N THR A 199 -9.95 -9.57 5.37
CA THR A 199 -8.71 -8.99 4.85
C THR A 199 -8.96 -7.58 4.35
N GLN A 200 -8.33 -6.60 4.97
CA GLN A 200 -8.48 -5.20 4.60
C GLN A 200 -7.80 -4.88 3.27
N ILE A 201 -8.44 -4.03 2.48
CA ILE A 201 -7.94 -3.47 1.22
C ILE A 201 -8.16 -1.97 1.24
N LEU A 202 -7.17 -1.20 0.79
CA LEU A 202 -7.22 0.27 0.67
C LEU A 202 -7.73 0.71 -0.71
#